data_2b4b4eb279cfde6c1c8db51002c704f2
#
_entry.id   2b4b4eb279cfde6c1c8db51002c704f2
#
_cell.length_a   1.000
_cell.length_b   1.000
_cell.length_c   1.000
_cell.angle_alpha   90.00
_cell.angle_beta   90.00
_cell.angle_gamma   90.00
#
_symmetry.space_group_name_H-M   'P 1'
#
loop_
_entity.id
_entity.type
_entity.pdbx_description
1 polymer ?
#
loop_
_entity_poly.entity_id
_entity_poly.type
_entity_poly.pdbx_seq_one_letter_code
_entity_poly.pdbx_strand_id
1 'polypeptide(L)'
;MWVLGTRAYAVREDLHTYNAGLLAYAQGGGCLLVLYQTQEFVPDERAPYPAALPFSAEEVSEEDVPVTILQPDHRGFNTPNRIVLADFEGWVEQRGSKFFTTWGPAYTPMIETHGTGQEPQQGVRLTARYGDGFYTYVALAVHRQLPYAVPGAYRIMANLLSLGQGDASN
;
A
#
# COMPACT_ATOMS: atom_id res chain seq x y z
N MET A 1 15.44 0.52 -0.33
CA MET A 1 14.02 0.19 -0.62
C MET A 1 13.90 -0.55 -1.94
N TRP A 2 13.03 -1.55 -2.00
CA TRP A 2 12.54 -2.16 -3.23
C TRP A 2 11.07 -1.82 -3.43
N VAL A 3 10.68 -1.55 -4.67
CA VAL A 3 9.29 -1.24 -5.03
C VAL A 3 8.81 -2.25 -6.06
N LEU A 4 7.78 -3.01 -5.71
CA LEU A 4 7.04 -3.84 -6.65
C LEU A 4 5.91 -3.00 -7.25
N GLY A 5 5.99 -2.77 -8.54
CA GLY A 5 4.98 -2.01 -9.27
C GLY A 5 3.62 -2.69 -9.31
N THR A 6 2.65 -1.99 -9.86
CA THR A 6 1.29 -2.52 -10.00
C THR A 6 1.27 -3.79 -10.84
N ARG A 7 0.54 -4.81 -10.38
CA ARG A 7 0.38 -6.11 -11.04
C ARG A 7 1.70 -6.83 -11.32
N ALA A 8 2.76 -6.55 -10.54
CA ALA A 8 4.08 -7.12 -10.79
C ALA A 8 4.04 -8.66 -10.82
N TYR A 9 3.32 -9.30 -9.90
CA TYR A 9 3.19 -10.76 -9.84
C TYR A 9 2.39 -11.37 -11.00
N ALA A 10 1.56 -10.58 -11.68
CA ALA A 10 0.82 -11.04 -12.87
C ALA A 10 1.68 -11.02 -14.15
N VAL A 11 2.75 -10.20 -14.18
CA VAL A 11 3.54 -9.96 -15.39
C VAL A 11 5.01 -10.36 -15.28
N ARG A 12 5.48 -10.69 -14.07
CA ARG A 12 6.87 -11.02 -13.76
C ARG A 12 6.95 -12.42 -13.14
N GLU A 13 7.14 -13.44 -13.96
CA GLU A 13 7.26 -14.84 -13.51
C GLU A 13 8.44 -15.06 -12.55
N ASP A 14 9.53 -14.31 -12.72
CA ASP A 14 10.70 -14.38 -11.86
C ASP A 14 10.40 -14.00 -10.40
N LEU A 15 9.38 -13.14 -10.14
CA LEU A 15 8.97 -12.80 -8.78
C LEU A 15 8.48 -14.02 -7.98
N HIS A 16 7.89 -15.00 -8.63
CA HIS A 16 7.49 -16.23 -7.95
C HIS A 16 8.70 -17.02 -7.40
N THR A 17 9.81 -16.97 -8.13
CA THR A 17 11.05 -17.64 -7.73
C THR A 17 11.83 -16.82 -6.69
N TYR A 18 11.91 -15.50 -6.87
CA TYR A 18 12.75 -14.63 -6.05
C TYR A 18 12.04 -13.95 -4.88
N ASN A 19 10.76 -14.24 -4.64
CA ASN A 19 9.98 -13.64 -3.57
C ASN A 19 10.63 -13.79 -2.18
N ALA A 20 11.18 -14.98 -1.90
CA ALA A 20 11.88 -15.23 -0.62
C ALA A 20 13.07 -14.27 -0.41
N GLY A 21 13.78 -13.93 -1.49
CA GLY A 21 14.88 -12.95 -1.44
C GLY A 21 14.39 -11.52 -1.15
N LEU A 22 13.23 -11.13 -1.68
CA LEU A 22 12.60 -9.84 -1.38
C LEU A 22 12.18 -9.76 0.09
N LEU A 23 11.60 -10.82 0.61
CA LEU A 23 11.23 -10.89 2.03
C LEU A 23 12.47 -10.88 2.93
N ALA A 24 13.52 -11.64 2.58
CA ALA A 24 14.79 -11.63 3.31
C ALA A 24 15.44 -10.24 3.31
N TYR A 25 15.38 -9.50 2.21
CA TYR A 25 15.84 -8.12 2.15
C TYR A 25 15.07 -7.21 3.13
N ALA A 26 13.75 -7.34 3.18
CA ALA A 26 12.94 -6.58 4.15
C ALA A 26 13.28 -7.00 5.59
N GLN A 27 13.39 -8.31 5.85
CA GLN A 27 13.74 -8.84 7.17
C GLN A 27 15.09 -8.33 7.67
N GLY A 28 16.07 -8.18 6.78
CA GLY A 28 17.41 -7.67 7.08
C GLY A 28 17.54 -6.14 7.16
N GLY A 29 16.44 -5.40 7.34
CA GLY A 29 16.45 -3.94 7.53
C GLY A 29 16.04 -3.15 6.28
N GLY A 30 15.70 -3.81 5.18
CA GLY A 30 15.19 -3.16 3.98
C GLY A 30 13.73 -2.71 4.11
N CYS A 31 13.29 -1.90 3.17
CA CYS A 31 11.87 -1.56 3.02
C CYS A 31 11.34 -2.13 1.70
N LEU A 32 10.30 -2.95 1.77
CA LEU A 32 9.60 -3.51 0.62
C LEU A 32 8.24 -2.85 0.48
N LEU A 33 8.07 -2.08 -0.59
CA LEU A 33 6.82 -1.45 -0.96
C LEU A 33 6.16 -2.25 -2.08
N VAL A 34 4.97 -2.76 -1.86
CA VAL A 34 4.18 -3.52 -2.83
C VAL A 34 2.95 -2.70 -3.20
N LEU A 35 2.92 -2.21 -4.44
CA LEU A 35 1.76 -1.51 -4.97
C LEU A 35 0.69 -2.52 -5.41
N TYR A 36 -0.51 -2.04 -5.69
CA TYR A 36 -1.66 -2.80 -6.18
C TYR A 36 -1.30 -4.08 -6.93
N GLN A 37 -1.81 -5.22 -6.46
CA GLN A 37 -1.63 -6.53 -7.09
C GLN A 37 -2.97 -7.15 -7.44
N THR A 38 -2.96 -8.16 -8.31
CA THR A 38 -4.10 -8.99 -8.68
C THR A 38 -4.00 -10.37 -8.04
N GLN A 39 -4.88 -11.28 -8.39
CA GLN A 39 -5.02 -12.61 -7.76
C GLN A 39 -3.77 -13.51 -7.84
N GLU A 40 -2.83 -13.19 -8.72
CA GLU A 40 -1.54 -13.89 -8.81
C GLU A 40 -0.63 -13.64 -7.60
N PHE A 41 -0.93 -12.57 -6.88
CA PHE A 41 -0.34 -12.29 -5.58
C PHE A 41 -1.18 -12.95 -4.49
N VAL A 42 -0.70 -14.07 -3.98
CA VAL A 42 -1.31 -14.79 -2.84
C VAL A 42 -0.59 -14.34 -1.56
N PRO A 43 -1.20 -13.47 -0.72
CA PRO A 43 -0.50 -12.88 0.42
C PRO A 43 0.05 -13.92 1.41
N ASP A 44 -0.67 -15.02 1.67
CA ASP A 44 -0.19 -16.08 2.57
C ASP A 44 1.11 -16.75 2.10
N GLU A 45 1.45 -16.65 0.82
CA GLU A 45 2.67 -17.18 0.23
C GLU A 45 3.72 -16.12 -0.06
N ARG A 46 3.31 -14.87 -0.25
CA ARG A 46 4.13 -13.80 -0.84
C ARG A 46 4.39 -12.62 0.10
N ALA A 47 3.55 -12.42 1.10
CA ALA A 47 3.71 -11.38 2.11
C ALA A 47 4.33 -11.95 3.40
N PRO A 48 4.88 -11.11 4.29
CA PRO A 48 5.57 -11.58 5.49
C PRO A 48 4.66 -12.18 6.56
N TYR A 49 3.38 -11.86 6.53
CA TYR A 49 2.39 -12.30 7.50
C TYR A 49 1.08 -12.66 6.81
N PRO A 50 0.23 -13.49 7.42
CA PRO A 50 -1.04 -13.90 6.84
C PRO A 50 -1.93 -12.73 6.45
N ALA A 51 -2.48 -12.79 5.24
CA ALA A 51 -3.47 -11.86 4.75
C ALA A 51 -4.23 -12.47 3.57
N ALA A 52 -5.42 -11.96 3.28
CA ALA A 52 -6.23 -12.43 2.16
C ALA A 52 -6.46 -11.35 1.11
N LEU A 53 -6.27 -11.74 -0.15
CA LEU A 53 -6.58 -10.95 -1.34
C LEU A 53 -7.40 -11.85 -2.30
N PRO A 54 -8.70 -12.05 -2.06
CA PRO A 54 -9.52 -12.91 -2.92
C PRO A 54 -9.74 -12.26 -4.29
N PHE A 55 -10.20 -13.07 -5.25
CA PHE A 55 -10.52 -12.59 -6.61
C PHE A 55 -11.51 -11.41 -6.57
N SER A 56 -12.53 -11.51 -5.71
CA SER A 56 -13.54 -10.47 -5.46
C SER A 56 -13.12 -9.46 -4.39
N ALA A 57 -11.81 -9.24 -4.22
CA ALA A 57 -11.32 -8.26 -3.26
C ALA A 57 -11.91 -6.88 -3.53
N GLU A 58 -12.16 -6.17 -2.45
CA GLU A 58 -12.84 -4.90 -2.44
C GLU A 58 -12.10 -3.83 -3.24
N GLU A 59 -12.88 -2.93 -3.80
CA GLU A 59 -12.39 -1.78 -4.52
C GLU A 59 -13.31 -0.58 -4.27
N VAL A 60 -12.76 0.60 -4.43
CA VAL A 60 -13.48 1.87 -4.39
C VAL A 60 -13.28 2.56 -5.73
N SER A 61 -14.29 2.44 -6.60
CA SER A 61 -14.28 3.02 -7.94
C SER A 61 -14.65 4.51 -7.96
N GLU A 62 -15.19 5.00 -6.87
CA GLU A 62 -15.53 6.42 -6.71
C GLU A 62 -14.27 7.17 -6.24
N GLU A 63 -13.80 8.11 -7.05
CA GLU A 63 -12.55 8.85 -6.81
C GLU A 63 -12.64 9.95 -5.76
N ASP A 64 -13.83 10.43 -5.45
CA ASP A 64 -14.10 11.57 -4.57
C ASP A 64 -14.60 11.19 -3.16
N VAL A 65 -14.72 9.88 -2.90
CA VAL A 65 -15.15 9.41 -1.56
C VAL A 65 -14.15 9.78 -0.47
N PRO A 66 -14.64 9.90 0.78
CA PRO A 66 -13.81 10.27 1.92
C PRO A 66 -12.68 9.27 2.19
N VAL A 67 -11.59 9.80 2.70
CA VAL A 67 -10.46 9.04 3.23
C VAL A 67 -10.26 9.43 4.69
N THR A 68 -10.06 8.44 5.55
CA THR A 68 -9.65 8.64 6.95
C THR A 68 -8.21 8.20 7.11
N ILE A 69 -7.35 9.07 7.62
CA ILE A 69 -5.97 8.73 8.01
C ILE A 69 -6.03 8.14 9.42
N LEU A 70 -5.74 6.85 9.55
CA LEU A 70 -5.84 6.13 10.82
C LEU A 70 -4.61 6.32 11.71
N GLN A 71 -3.45 6.60 11.12
CA GLN A 71 -2.17 6.77 11.82
C GLN A 71 -1.54 8.12 11.47
N PRO A 72 -2.13 9.26 11.90
CA PRO A 72 -1.72 10.60 11.45
C PRO A 72 -0.28 10.95 11.85
N ASP A 73 0.24 10.37 12.92
CA ASP A 73 1.61 10.64 13.39
C ASP A 73 2.67 9.77 12.73
N HIS A 74 2.25 8.77 11.95
CA HIS A 74 3.20 7.90 11.25
C HIS A 74 4.00 8.69 10.21
N ARG A 75 5.33 8.43 10.15
CA ARG A 75 6.22 9.14 9.23
C ARG A 75 5.78 9.09 7.77
N GLY A 76 5.11 8.04 7.34
CA GLY A 76 4.55 7.91 5.99
C GLY A 76 3.46 8.93 5.64
N PHE A 77 2.99 9.72 6.62
CA PHE A 77 2.10 10.87 6.41
C PHE A 77 2.76 12.20 6.73
N ASN A 78 4.03 12.19 7.21
CA ASN A 78 4.69 13.40 7.68
C ASN A 78 6.05 13.67 7.02
N THR A 79 6.63 12.70 6.29
CA THR A 79 7.98 12.84 5.73
C THR A 79 8.09 12.26 4.32
N PRO A 80 8.57 13.01 3.31
CA PRO A 80 9.00 14.42 3.36
C PRO A 80 7.84 15.43 3.37
N ASN A 81 6.60 14.98 3.13
CA ASN A 81 5.44 15.84 3.05
C ASN A 81 4.49 15.54 4.22
N ARG A 82 3.87 16.56 4.76
CA ARG A 82 2.70 16.38 5.61
C ARG A 82 1.51 16.10 4.71
N ILE A 83 1.03 14.86 4.73
CA ILE A 83 -0.15 14.43 3.97
C ILE A 83 -1.40 14.81 4.74
N VAL A 84 -2.33 15.45 4.06
CA VAL A 84 -3.61 15.90 4.59
C VAL A 84 -4.75 15.41 3.69
N LEU A 85 -5.99 15.57 4.12
CA LEU A 85 -7.15 15.08 3.33
C LEU A 85 -7.23 15.72 1.96
N ALA A 86 -6.81 16.98 1.79
CA ALA A 86 -6.73 17.66 0.50
C ALA A 86 -5.78 16.96 -0.51
N ASP A 87 -4.83 16.14 -0.07
CA ASP A 87 -3.98 15.35 -0.96
C ASP A 87 -4.74 14.22 -1.66
N PHE A 88 -5.95 13.92 -1.22
CA PHE A 88 -6.85 12.95 -1.85
C PHE A 88 -7.93 13.60 -2.72
N GLU A 89 -7.94 14.93 -2.85
CA GLU A 89 -8.84 15.65 -3.73
C GLU A 89 -8.34 15.66 -5.18
N GLY A 90 -9.28 15.76 -6.12
CA GLY A 90 -8.97 15.81 -7.56
C GLY A 90 -8.42 14.51 -8.12
N TRP A 91 -8.57 13.39 -7.42
CA TRP A 91 -8.25 12.07 -7.96
C TRP A 91 -9.20 11.74 -9.11
N VAL A 92 -8.75 10.87 -10.01
CA VAL A 92 -9.50 10.46 -11.20
C VAL A 92 -9.66 8.94 -11.25
N GLU A 93 -10.72 8.47 -11.87
CA GLU A 93 -11.09 7.10 -12.16
C GLU A 93 -11.43 6.26 -10.92
N GLN A 94 -10.57 6.19 -9.92
CA GLN A 94 -10.86 5.39 -8.72
C GLN A 94 -9.97 5.76 -7.53
N ARG A 95 -10.42 5.43 -6.34
CA ARG A 95 -9.64 5.57 -5.11
C ARG A 95 -8.64 4.44 -4.92
N GLY A 96 -9.04 3.22 -5.17
CA GLY A 96 -8.17 2.05 -5.06
C GLY A 96 -8.89 0.74 -5.37
N SER A 97 -8.13 -0.34 -5.44
CA SER A 97 -8.66 -1.67 -5.79
C SER A 97 -7.77 -2.77 -5.22
N LYS A 98 -8.37 -3.94 -5.00
CA LYS A 98 -7.68 -5.11 -4.45
C LYS A 98 -7.15 -4.86 -3.03
N PHE A 99 -8.05 -4.42 -2.17
CA PHE A 99 -7.78 -4.27 -0.75
C PHE A 99 -7.61 -5.64 -0.10
N PHE A 100 -6.74 -5.74 0.88
CA PHE A 100 -6.75 -6.93 1.73
C PHE A 100 -8.06 -6.98 2.50
N THR A 101 -8.71 -8.14 2.50
CA THR A 101 -9.99 -8.33 3.20
C THR A 101 -9.80 -8.77 4.64
N THR A 102 -8.74 -9.50 4.91
CA THR A 102 -8.30 -9.88 6.26
C THR A 102 -6.79 -9.84 6.33
N TRP A 103 -6.25 -9.63 7.54
CA TRP A 103 -4.80 -9.60 7.79
C TRP A 103 -4.47 -9.95 9.23
N GLY A 104 -3.26 -10.44 9.44
CA GLY A 104 -2.73 -10.77 10.77
C GLY A 104 -2.43 -9.52 11.61
N PRO A 105 -2.32 -9.67 12.94
CA PRO A 105 -2.16 -8.56 13.88
C PRO A 105 -0.84 -7.78 13.75
N ALA A 106 0.11 -8.30 12.99
CA ALA A 106 1.37 -7.60 12.70
C ALA A 106 1.18 -6.43 11.72
N TYR A 107 0.10 -6.43 10.95
CA TYR A 107 -0.20 -5.31 10.06
C TYR A 107 -0.93 -4.19 10.79
N THR A 108 -0.52 -2.97 10.50
CA THR A 108 -1.20 -1.75 10.94
C THR A 108 -1.91 -1.13 9.75
N PRO A 109 -3.24 -0.95 9.80
CA PRO A 109 -3.98 -0.22 8.79
C PRO A 109 -3.68 1.27 8.90
N MET A 110 -3.38 1.88 7.76
CA MET A 110 -2.91 3.25 7.68
C MET A 110 -4.00 4.22 7.22
N ILE A 111 -4.92 3.73 6.40
CA ILE A 111 -5.98 4.50 5.75
C ILE A 111 -7.25 3.66 5.75
N GLU A 112 -8.37 4.35 5.91
CA GLU A 112 -9.71 3.82 5.70
C GLU A 112 -10.42 4.60 4.60
N THR A 113 -11.14 3.92 3.74
CA THR A 113 -12.01 4.50 2.72
C THR A 113 -13.09 3.49 2.32
N HIS A 114 -14.17 3.95 1.72
CA HIS A 114 -15.25 3.10 1.22
C HIS A 114 -16.03 3.83 0.12
N GLY A 115 -16.66 3.08 -0.76
CA GLY A 115 -17.64 3.62 -1.72
C GLY A 115 -18.96 3.96 -1.06
N THR A 116 -19.82 4.66 -1.79
CA THR A 116 -21.15 5.03 -1.32
C THR A 116 -21.98 3.79 -0.95
N GLY A 117 -22.43 3.72 0.29
CA GLY A 117 -23.22 2.59 0.80
C GLY A 117 -22.41 1.32 1.12
N GLN A 118 -21.09 1.38 1.06
CA GLN A 118 -20.21 0.29 1.49
C GLN A 118 -19.77 0.49 2.95
N GLU A 119 -19.41 -0.61 3.59
CA GLU A 119 -18.77 -0.56 4.92
C GLU A 119 -17.34 -0.01 4.81
N PRO A 120 -16.83 0.64 5.87
CA PRO A 120 -15.46 1.12 5.90
C PRO A 120 -14.41 0.01 5.68
N GLN A 121 -13.45 0.28 4.81
CA GLN A 121 -12.41 -0.66 4.38
C GLN A 121 -11.03 -0.12 4.76
N GLN A 122 -10.26 -0.91 5.48
CA GLN A 122 -8.95 -0.52 6.00
C GLN A 122 -7.78 -1.26 5.33
N GLY A 123 -8.05 -2.26 4.49
CA GLY A 123 -7.04 -3.04 3.78
C GLY A 123 -6.38 -2.32 2.61
N VAL A 124 -6.69 -1.05 2.40
CA VAL A 124 -6.21 -0.22 1.28
C VAL A 124 -4.74 0.15 1.40
N ARG A 125 -4.24 0.36 2.62
CA ARG A 125 -2.83 0.56 2.91
C ARG A 125 -2.49 -0.06 4.26
N LEU A 126 -1.65 -1.07 4.22
CA LEU A 126 -1.20 -1.79 5.40
C LEU A 126 0.32 -1.71 5.49
N THR A 127 0.84 -1.51 6.69
CA THR A 127 2.28 -1.60 6.94
C THR A 127 2.56 -2.57 8.09
N ALA A 128 3.71 -3.22 8.03
CA ALA A 128 4.15 -4.13 9.08
C ALA A 128 5.66 -4.04 9.25
N ARG A 129 6.13 -4.11 10.49
CA ARG A 129 7.54 -4.37 10.76
C ARG A 129 7.83 -5.83 10.44
N TYR A 130 8.95 -6.09 9.76
CA TYR A 130 9.39 -7.45 9.44
C TYR A 130 10.88 -7.58 9.68
N GLY A 131 11.25 -8.26 10.77
CA GLY A 131 12.63 -8.25 11.27
C GLY A 131 13.07 -6.83 11.61
N ASP A 132 14.18 -6.41 11.03
CA ASP A 132 14.73 -5.05 11.20
C ASP A 132 14.18 -4.02 10.20
N GLY A 133 13.41 -4.47 9.21
CA GLY A 133 12.85 -3.61 8.18
C GLY A 133 11.32 -3.56 8.15
N PHE A 134 10.79 -3.20 6.99
CA PHE A 134 9.36 -2.94 6.81
C PHE A 134 8.82 -3.53 5.52
N TYR A 135 7.57 -3.93 5.60
CA TYR A 135 6.74 -4.29 4.46
C TYR A 135 5.52 -3.37 4.41
N THR A 136 5.21 -2.84 3.23
CA THR A 136 4.02 -2.00 3.04
C THR A 136 3.27 -2.42 1.78
N TYR A 137 1.99 -2.74 1.92
CA TYR A 137 1.07 -2.96 0.80
C TYR A 137 0.24 -1.70 0.57
N VAL A 138 0.10 -1.27 -0.68
CA VAL A 138 -0.65 -0.06 -1.06
C VAL A 138 -1.55 -0.36 -2.24
N ALA A 139 -2.83 -0.46 -1.98
CA ALA A 139 -3.87 -0.67 -2.98
C ALA A 139 -4.52 0.62 -3.48
N LEU A 140 -4.09 1.79 -2.98
CA LEU A 140 -4.48 3.09 -3.54
C LEU A 140 -4.10 3.19 -5.02
N ALA A 141 -4.98 3.76 -5.82
CA ALA A 141 -4.78 3.93 -7.26
C ALA A 141 -3.82 5.08 -7.61
N VAL A 142 -2.71 5.19 -6.88
CA VAL A 142 -1.69 6.25 -7.10
C VAL A 142 -1.16 6.21 -8.52
N HIS A 143 -0.96 5.03 -9.09
CA HIS A 143 -0.47 4.83 -10.45
C HIS A 143 -1.38 5.45 -11.53
N ARG A 144 -2.69 5.60 -11.25
CA ARG A 144 -3.63 6.27 -12.14
C ARG A 144 -3.54 7.78 -12.02
N GLN A 145 -3.22 8.30 -10.84
CA GLN A 145 -3.17 9.73 -10.56
C GLN A 145 -1.93 10.41 -11.14
N LEU A 146 -0.78 9.68 -11.19
CA LEU A 146 0.49 10.27 -11.64
C LEU A 146 0.43 10.77 -13.09
N PRO A 147 -0.14 10.05 -14.08
CA PRO A 147 -0.27 10.55 -15.45
C PRO A 147 -1.13 11.80 -15.58
N TYR A 148 -2.09 12.00 -14.66
CA TYR A 148 -2.96 13.18 -14.62
C TYR A 148 -2.38 14.33 -13.80
N ALA A 149 -1.13 14.19 -13.33
CA ALA A 149 -0.44 15.21 -12.54
C ALA A 149 -1.19 15.64 -11.28
N VAL A 150 -1.92 14.72 -10.61
CA VAL A 150 -2.62 15.00 -9.36
C VAL A 150 -1.60 15.28 -8.25
N PRO A 151 -1.52 16.52 -7.71
CA PRO A 151 -0.41 16.90 -6.82
C PRO A 151 -0.30 16.07 -5.55
N GLY A 152 -1.45 15.75 -4.93
CA GLY A 152 -1.49 14.94 -3.70
C GLY A 152 -0.93 13.53 -3.90
N ALA A 153 -1.17 12.93 -5.07
CA ALA A 153 -0.64 11.60 -5.39
C ALA A 153 0.89 11.60 -5.47
N TYR A 154 1.51 12.64 -6.02
CA TYR A 154 2.98 12.79 -6.03
C TYR A 154 3.54 12.92 -4.61
N ARG A 155 2.87 13.69 -3.75
CA ARG A 155 3.25 13.85 -2.34
C ARG A 155 3.15 12.51 -1.58
N ILE A 156 2.05 11.79 -1.77
CA ILE A 156 1.85 10.45 -1.19
C ILE A 156 2.93 9.49 -1.70
N MET A 157 3.20 9.45 -3.01
CA MET A 157 4.25 8.59 -3.57
C MET A 157 5.62 8.96 -3.03
N ALA A 158 5.96 10.24 -2.93
CA ALA A 158 7.24 10.68 -2.36
C ALA A 158 7.41 10.19 -0.91
N ASN A 159 6.34 10.28 -0.10
CA ASN A 159 6.36 9.76 1.27
C ASN A 159 6.52 8.23 1.32
N LEU A 160 5.82 7.50 0.46
CA LEU A 160 5.96 6.05 0.36
C LEU A 160 7.41 5.65 0.01
N LEU A 161 8.02 6.33 -0.95
CA LEU A 161 9.42 6.09 -1.36
C LEU A 161 10.42 6.48 -0.27
N SER A 162 10.07 7.40 0.59
CA SER A 162 10.92 7.86 1.70
C SER A 162 10.89 6.94 2.93
N LEU A 163 9.97 5.96 2.98
CA LEU A 163 9.90 5.02 4.11
C LEU A 163 11.20 4.21 4.30
N GLY A 164 11.97 4.01 3.24
CA GLY A 164 13.25 3.30 3.30
C GLY A 164 14.46 4.16 3.69
N GLN A 165 14.28 5.45 3.95
CA GLN A 165 15.38 6.40 4.17
C GLN A 165 15.54 6.86 5.63
N GLY A 166 14.94 6.23 6.59
CA GLY A 166 15.03 6.67 7.97
C GLY A 166 15.37 5.56 8.93
N ASP A 167 16.00 5.93 10.04
CA ASP A 167 16.29 5.03 11.14
C ASP A 167 15.08 4.17 11.49
N ALA A 168 15.35 2.92 11.84
CA ALA A 168 14.39 1.93 12.29
C ALA A 168 13.70 2.30 13.64
N SER A 169 13.66 3.58 13.98
CA SER A 169 13.14 4.15 15.22
C SER A 169 11.88 4.93 14.90
N ASN A 170 10.77 4.23 14.79
CA ASN A 170 9.42 4.55 15.27
C ASN A 170 8.41 3.58 14.69
#